data_fe610333edb4c9c8b66b00eb478e581c
#
_entry.id   fe610333edb4c9c8b66b00eb478e581c
#
_cell.length_a   1.000
_cell.length_b   1.000
_cell.length_c   1.000
_cell.angle_alpha   90.00
_cell.angle_beta   90.00
_cell.angle_gamma   90.00
#
_symmetry.space_group_name_H-M   'P 1'
#
loop_
_entity.id
_entity.type
_entity.pdbx_description
1 polymer ?
#
loop_
_entity_poly.entity_id
_entity_poly.type
_entity_poly.pdbx_seq_one_letter_code
_entity_poly.pdbx_strand_id
1 'polypeptide(L)'
;MSDPSFVIDDLRAESEELDRLVGELGEERWAVATPAPGWTIAHQIAHLAWTDRAALLAVTDAEAFAKEVEKALAAPDGFVDEGAEEGAALPPARLLAEWRSGRAALEEALRAAPTGTRFPWYGPPMSVASMATGRLMETWAHGQDVADALGVMRAPTDRLKHVARIGVRARDFAFGVRGLTVPAEEFRVELVAPSGELWTYGPADAAQCVTGPALDFCLLVTQRAHRADLAVRAEGPDADRWLDIAQAFAGPPGAGRGPKESGPEPREPREPKGTGR
;
A
#
# COMPACT_ATOMS: atom_id res chain seq x y z
N MET A 1 21.16 -10.67 -9.73
CA MET A 1 19.72 -10.53 -9.49
C MET A 1 19.43 -11.17 -8.15
N SER A 2 18.79 -10.47 -7.22
CA SER A 2 18.46 -11.04 -5.90
C SER A 2 17.41 -12.13 -6.07
N ASP A 3 17.54 -13.21 -5.30
CA ASP A 3 16.57 -14.30 -5.23
C ASP A 3 15.18 -13.73 -4.83
N PRO A 4 14.12 -13.97 -5.63
CA PRO A 4 12.78 -13.46 -5.31
C PRO A 4 12.09 -14.20 -4.16
N SER A 5 12.64 -15.33 -3.68
CA SER A 5 11.98 -16.14 -2.64
C SER A 5 11.70 -15.36 -1.37
N PHE A 6 12.59 -14.48 -0.93
CA PHE A 6 12.37 -13.66 0.28
C PHE A 6 11.14 -12.78 0.18
N VAL A 7 10.93 -12.07 -0.94
CA VAL A 7 9.76 -11.22 -1.10
C VAL A 7 8.47 -12.02 -1.25
N ILE A 8 8.55 -13.24 -1.80
CA ILE A 8 7.39 -14.15 -1.90
C ILE A 8 7.02 -14.67 -0.50
N ASP A 9 8.03 -15.04 0.33
CA ASP A 9 7.80 -15.44 1.72
C ASP A 9 7.20 -14.30 2.54
N ASP A 10 7.69 -13.08 2.37
CA ASP A 10 7.16 -11.90 3.03
C ASP A 10 5.73 -11.55 2.58
N LEU A 11 5.40 -11.71 1.28
CA LEU A 11 4.04 -11.57 0.75
C LEU A 11 3.09 -12.59 1.39
N ARG A 12 3.52 -13.85 1.50
CA ARG A 12 2.74 -14.88 2.19
C ARG A 12 2.48 -14.51 3.65
N ALA A 13 3.52 -14.12 4.39
CA ALA A 13 3.40 -13.74 5.79
C ALA A 13 2.49 -12.51 6.00
N GLU A 14 2.53 -11.52 5.09
CA GLU A 14 1.65 -10.36 5.10
C GLU A 14 0.20 -10.75 4.85
N SER A 15 -0.03 -11.63 3.87
CA SER A 15 -1.37 -12.15 3.56
C SER A 15 -1.95 -13.00 4.70
N GLU A 16 -1.13 -13.79 5.39
CA GLU A 16 -1.54 -14.57 6.56
C GLU A 16 -1.90 -13.68 7.75
N GLU A 17 -1.21 -12.53 7.90
CA GLU A 17 -1.56 -11.55 8.95
C GLU A 17 -2.93 -10.93 8.70
N LEU A 18 -3.21 -10.51 7.46
CA LEU A 18 -4.53 -10.00 7.08
C LEU A 18 -5.61 -11.08 7.20
N ASP A 19 -5.31 -12.32 6.79
CA ASP A 19 -6.23 -13.45 6.93
C ASP A 19 -6.67 -13.67 8.39
N ARG A 20 -5.73 -13.58 9.35
CA ARG A 20 -6.07 -13.65 10.78
C ARG A 20 -6.98 -12.53 11.25
N LEU A 21 -6.89 -11.33 10.66
CA LEU A 21 -7.79 -10.22 11.01
C LEU A 21 -9.23 -10.46 10.52
N VAL A 22 -9.39 -11.07 9.33
CA VAL A 22 -10.73 -11.22 8.71
C VAL A 22 -11.33 -12.61 8.86
N GLY A 23 -10.51 -13.63 9.12
CA GLY A 23 -10.92 -15.04 9.10
C GLY A 23 -11.94 -15.43 10.15
N GLU A 24 -12.01 -14.71 11.27
CA GLU A 24 -12.93 -14.96 12.38
C GLU A 24 -14.04 -13.90 12.48
N LEU A 25 -14.17 -12.99 11.49
CA LEU A 25 -15.20 -11.97 11.49
C LEU A 25 -16.58 -12.58 11.22
N GLY A 26 -17.58 -12.20 12.02
CA GLY A 26 -19.00 -12.43 11.70
C GLY A 26 -19.39 -11.71 10.41
N GLU A 27 -20.40 -12.25 9.70
CA GLU A 27 -20.80 -11.74 8.37
C GLU A 27 -21.09 -10.23 8.37
N GLU A 28 -21.72 -9.72 9.43
CA GLU A 28 -22.08 -8.32 9.58
C GLU A 28 -20.85 -7.39 9.65
N ARG A 29 -19.70 -7.91 10.11
CA ARG A 29 -18.45 -7.14 10.21
C ARG A 29 -17.81 -6.87 8.85
N TRP A 30 -18.11 -7.67 7.85
CA TRP A 30 -17.63 -7.47 6.49
C TRP A 30 -18.20 -6.22 5.82
N ALA A 31 -19.37 -5.74 6.27
CA ALA A 31 -19.99 -4.51 5.82
C ALA A 31 -19.49 -3.26 6.56
N VAL A 32 -18.56 -3.37 7.50
CA VAL A 32 -18.01 -2.22 8.21
C VAL A 32 -17.21 -1.36 7.21
N ALA A 33 -17.55 -0.05 7.19
CA ALA A 33 -16.85 0.92 6.36
C ALA A 33 -15.39 1.07 6.75
N THR A 34 -14.52 1.15 5.76
CA THR A 34 -13.08 1.42 5.94
C THR A 34 -12.78 2.90 5.73
N PRO A 35 -11.59 3.39 6.07
CA PRO A 35 -11.20 4.75 5.75
C PRO A 35 -11.09 5.08 4.25
N ALA A 36 -11.09 4.07 3.38
CA ALA A 36 -11.21 4.27 1.94
C ALA A 36 -12.67 4.63 1.60
N PRO A 37 -12.95 5.83 1.01
CA PRO A 37 -14.32 6.28 0.76
C PRO A 37 -15.13 5.30 -0.09
N GLY A 38 -16.31 4.92 0.38
CA GLY A 38 -17.19 3.98 -0.30
C GLY A 38 -16.84 2.50 -0.13
N TRP A 39 -15.69 2.17 0.47
CA TRP A 39 -15.23 0.80 0.61
C TRP A 39 -15.45 0.24 2.02
N THR A 40 -15.95 -0.98 2.09
CA THR A 40 -16.06 -1.80 3.31
C THR A 40 -14.92 -2.81 3.39
N ILE A 41 -14.84 -3.56 4.49
CA ILE A 41 -13.89 -4.68 4.62
C ILE A 41 -14.05 -5.68 3.47
N ALA A 42 -15.30 -5.96 3.04
CA ALA A 42 -15.52 -6.83 1.90
C ALA A 42 -14.88 -6.30 0.62
N HIS A 43 -14.97 -5.00 0.33
CA HIS A 43 -14.32 -4.39 -0.84
C HIS A 43 -12.79 -4.49 -0.78
N GLN A 44 -12.18 -4.31 0.40
CA GLN A 44 -10.73 -4.44 0.56
C GLN A 44 -10.25 -5.85 0.19
N ILE A 45 -10.93 -6.88 0.67
CA ILE A 45 -10.58 -8.27 0.37
C ILE A 45 -10.94 -8.65 -1.08
N ALA A 46 -12.06 -8.13 -1.61
CA ALA A 46 -12.46 -8.34 -3.00
C ALA A 46 -11.44 -7.75 -3.98
N HIS A 47 -10.95 -6.54 -3.71
CA HIS A 47 -9.89 -5.92 -4.50
C HIS A 47 -8.60 -6.76 -4.48
N LEU A 48 -8.17 -7.24 -3.32
CA LEU A 48 -7.01 -8.11 -3.23
C LEU A 48 -7.21 -9.44 -4.00
N ALA A 49 -8.38 -10.06 -3.87
CA ALA A 49 -8.70 -11.28 -4.60
C ALA A 49 -8.70 -11.06 -6.12
N TRP A 50 -9.28 -9.96 -6.58
CA TRP A 50 -9.31 -9.59 -7.99
C TRP A 50 -7.91 -9.31 -8.54
N THR A 51 -7.09 -8.51 -7.84
CA THR A 51 -5.74 -8.15 -8.28
C THR A 51 -4.77 -9.32 -8.19
N ASP A 52 -4.91 -10.24 -7.22
CA ASP A 52 -4.13 -11.49 -7.17
C ASP A 52 -4.48 -12.41 -8.35
N ARG A 53 -5.77 -12.48 -8.72
CA ARG A 53 -6.23 -13.21 -9.91
C ARG A 53 -5.67 -12.60 -11.20
N ALA A 54 -5.65 -11.27 -11.32
CA ALA A 54 -5.05 -10.57 -12.45
C ALA A 54 -3.54 -10.85 -12.55
N ALA A 55 -2.83 -10.84 -11.40
CA ALA A 55 -1.41 -11.18 -11.34
C ALA A 55 -1.15 -12.64 -11.72
N LEU A 56 -1.95 -13.56 -11.23
CA LEU A 56 -1.88 -14.97 -11.62
C LEU A 56 -2.06 -15.14 -13.13
N LEU A 57 -3.05 -14.47 -13.71
CA LEU A 57 -3.31 -14.51 -15.14
C LEU A 57 -2.12 -13.96 -15.94
N ALA A 58 -1.55 -12.83 -15.52
CA ALA A 58 -0.36 -12.25 -16.15
C ALA A 58 0.86 -13.21 -16.11
N VAL A 59 0.98 -14.03 -15.08
CA VAL A 59 2.06 -15.02 -14.92
C VAL A 59 1.82 -16.28 -15.74
N THR A 60 0.58 -16.75 -15.85
CA THR A 60 0.24 -18.07 -16.41
C THR A 60 -0.36 -18.03 -17.81
N ASP A 61 -1.04 -16.93 -18.19
CA ASP A 61 -1.72 -16.77 -19.49
C ASP A 61 -1.69 -15.30 -19.93
N ALA A 62 -0.59 -14.90 -20.56
CA ALA A 62 -0.39 -13.53 -21.01
C ALA A 62 -1.41 -13.06 -22.06
N GLU A 63 -1.98 -13.98 -22.87
CA GLU A 63 -3.00 -13.65 -23.88
C GLU A 63 -4.35 -13.35 -23.21
N ALA A 64 -4.73 -14.13 -22.22
CA ALA A 64 -5.94 -13.85 -21.44
C ALA A 64 -5.77 -12.55 -20.63
N PHE A 65 -4.59 -12.30 -20.05
CA PHE A 65 -4.30 -11.03 -19.35
C PHE A 65 -4.39 -9.81 -20.29
N ALA A 66 -3.92 -9.93 -21.56
CA ALA A 66 -4.03 -8.84 -22.53
C ALA A 66 -5.48 -8.40 -22.76
N LYS A 67 -6.45 -9.33 -22.73
CA LYS A 67 -7.88 -9.01 -22.82
C LYS A 67 -8.40 -8.26 -21.61
N GLU A 68 -7.87 -8.54 -20.41
CA GLU A 68 -8.22 -7.75 -19.21
C GLU A 68 -7.64 -6.33 -19.29
N VAL A 69 -6.43 -6.16 -19.85
CA VAL A 69 -5.86 -4.84 -20.11
C VAL A 69 -6.72 -4.04 -21.12
N GLU A 70 -7.21 -4.69 -22.19
CA GLU A 70 -8.12 -4.06 -23.16
C GLU A 70 -9.41 -3.55 -22.49
N LYS A 71 -10.00 -4.35 -21.59
CA LYS A 71 -11.18 -3.93 -20.80
C LYS A 71 -10.87 -2.74 -19.91
N ALA A 72 -9.75 -2.77 -19.19
CA ALA A 72 -9.31 -1.67 -18.34
C ALA A 72 -9.12 -0.37 -19.13
N LEU A 73 -8.54 -0.44 -20.32
CA LEU A 73 -8.35 0.71 -21.21
C LEU A 73 -9.66 1.24 -21.81
N ALA A 74 -10.66 0.38 -22.01
CA ALA A 74 -11.97 0.77 -22.52
C ALA A 74 -12.85 1.47 -21.47
N ALA A 75 -12.62 1.21 -20.17
CA ALA A 75 -13.37 1.79 -19.06
C ALA A 75 -12.41 2.17 -17.91
N PRO A 76 -11.50 3.14 -18.11
CA PRO A 76 -10.48 3.46 -17.11
C PRO A 76 -11.04 4.03 -15.81
N ASP A 77 -12.16 4.74 -15.91
CA ASP A 77 -12.87 5.28 -14.74
C ASP A 77 -13.82 4.22 -14.18
N GLY A 78 -13.52 3.69 -13.01
CA GLY A 78 -14.37 2.70 -12.33
C GLY A 78 -13.89 1.25 -12.42
N PHE A 79 -12.95 0.89 -13.33
CA PHE A 79 -12.50 -0.48 -13.49
C PHE A 79 -12.05 -1.17 -12.19
N VAL A 80 -11.38 -0.42 -11.30
CA VAL A 80 -10.93 -0.91 -10.00
C VAL A 80 -12.11 -1.07 -9.05
N ASP A 81 -13.00 -0.08 -9.01
CA ASP A 81 -14.17 -0.10 -8.13
C ASP A 81 -15.17 -1.19 -8.56
N GLU A 82 -15.39 -1.37 -9.86
CA GLU A 82 -16.24 -2.46 -10.40
C GLU A 82 -15.70 -3.84 -10.01
N GLY A 83 -14.39 -4.06 -10.11
CA GLY A 83 -13.75 -5.32 -9.69
C GLY A 83 -13.87 -5.58 -8.18
N ALA A 84 -13.81 -4.54 -7.35
CA ALA A 84 -14.00 -4.64 -5.91
C ALA A 84 -15.49 -4.87 -5.55
N GLU A 85 -16.43 -4.17 -6.20
CA GLU A 85 -17.87 -4.27 -5.97
C GLU A 85 -18.40 -5.67 -6.32
N GLU A 86 -18.01 -6.22 -7.49
CA GLU A 86 -18.40 -7.57 -7.89
C GLU A 86 -18.02 -8.62 -6.85
N GLY A 87 -16.78 -8.55 -6.32
CA GLY A 87 -16.34 -9.46 -5.28
C GLY A 87 -16.99 -9.21 -3.93
N ALA A 88 -17.23 -7.94 -3.56
CA ALA A 88 -17.85 -7.56 -2.28
C ALA A 88 -19.33 -7.99 -2.20
N ALA A 89 -19.99 -8.21 -3.34
CA ALA A 89 -21.34 -8.75 -3.40
C ALA A 89 -21.42 -10.26 -3.06
N LEU A 90 -20.30 -10.96 -2.99
CA LEU A 90 -20.26 -12.38 -2.62
C LEU A 90 -20.51 -12.56 -1.11
N PRO A 91 -21.09 -13.70 -0.69
CA PRO A 91 -21.06 -14.08 0.71
C PRO A 91 -19.63 -14.08 1.28
N PRO A 92 -19.37 -13.52 2.48
CA PRO A 92 -18.03 -13.38 3.05
C PRO A 92 -17.21 -14.66 3.06
N ALA A 93 -17.80 -15.79 3.41
CA ALA A 93 -17.11 -17.07 3.41
C ALA A 93 -16.62 -17.49 2.02
N ARG A 94 -17.40 -17.17 0.97
CA ARG A 94 -17.03 -17.45 -0.41
C ARG A 94 -15.92 -16.50 -0.88
N LEU A 95 -16.04 -15.22 -0.62
CA LEU A 95 -15.00 -14.23 -0.95
C LEU A 95 -13.67 -14.58 -0.31
N LEU A 96 -13.68 -14.92 0.99
CA LEU A 96 -12.49 -15.33 1.72
C LEU A 96 -11.86 -16.61 1.12
N ALA A 97 -12.66 -17.58 0.75
CA ALA A 97 -12.18 -18.81 0.12
C ALA A 97 -11.55 -18.53 -1.25
N GLU A 98 -12.17 -17.66 -2.07
CA GLU A 98 -11.63 -17.25 -3.37
C GLU A 98 -10.30 -16.50 -3.22
N TRP A 99 -10.21 -15.54 -2.28
CA TRP A 99 -8.96 -14.85 -1.99
C TRP A 99 -7.85 -15.81 -1.54
N ARG A 100 -8.13 -16.71 -0.59
CA ARG A 100 -7.17 -17.72 -0.10
C ARG A 100 -6.66 -18.61 -1.23
N SER A 101 -7.55 -19.09 -2.08
CA SER A 101 -7.19 -19.93 -3.22
C SER A 101 -6.37 -19.16 -4.26
N GLY A 102 -6.78 -17.93 -4.60
CA GLY A 102 -6.10 -17.09 -5.59
C GLY A 102 -4.67 -16.74 -5.18
N ARG A 103 -4.48 -16.29 -3.94
CA ARG A 103 -3.14 -15.95 -3.42
C ARG A 103 -2.21 -17.15 -3.33
N ALA A 104 -2.72 -18.34 -2.97
CA ALA A 104 -1.92 -19.56 -2.93
C ALA A 104 -1.46 -19.98 -4.34
N ALA A 105 -2.37 -19.94 -5.33
CA ALA A 105 -2.05 -20.24 -6.72
C ALA A 105 -1.04 -19.23 -7.31
N LEU A 106 -1.18 -17.93 -6.96
CA LEU A 106 -0.22 -16.91 -7.38
C LEU A 106 1.17 -17.14 -6.78
N GLU A 107 1.24 -17.47 -5.48
CA GLU A 107 2.51 -17.80 -4.83
C GLU A 107 3.21 -18.97 -5.54
N GLU A 108 2.49 -20.05 -5.82
CA GLU A 108 3.02 -21.22 -6.54
C GLU A 108 3.53 -20.83 -7.94
N ALA A 109 2.74 -20.07 -8.70
CA ALA A 109 3.11 -19.63 -10.05
C ALA A 109 4.37 -18.74 -10.03
N LEU A 110 4.47 -17.81 -9.07
CA LEU A 110 5.65 -16.94 -8.92
C LEU A 110 6.91 -17.71 -8.55
N ARG A 111 6.80 -18.75 -7.69
CA ARG A 111 7.93 -19.63 -7.34
C ARG A 111 8.38 -20.52 -8.49
N ALA A 112 7.43 -20.98 -9.29
CA ALA A 112 7.72 -21.84 -10.46
C ALA A 112 8.27 -21.05 -11.66
N ALA A 113 8.15 -19.73 -11.66
CA ALA A 113 8.55 -18.90 -12.80
C ALA A 113 10.07 -18.94 -13.06
N PRO A 114 10.52 -19.12 -14.32
CA PRO A 114 11.93 -19.14 -14.66
C PRO A 114 12.63 -17.83 -14.27
N THR A 115 13.87 -17.94 -13.84
CA THR A 115 14.71 -16.78 -13.50
C THR A 115 14.81 -15.81 -14.67
N GLY A 116 14.59 -14.52 -14.41
CA GLY A 116 14.68 -13.47 -15.43
C GLY A 116 13.39 -13.26 -16.23
N THR A 117 12.35 -14.06 -16.03
CA THR A 117 11.04 -13.84 -16.65
C THR A 117 10.45 -12.48 -16.27
N ARG A 118 9.82 -11.84 -17.25
CA ARG A 118 9.03 -10.63 -17.07
C ARG A 118 7.62 -10.88 -17.57
N PHE A 119 6.65 -10.46 -16.77
CA PHE A 119 5.23 -10.63 -17.04
C PHE A 119 4.62 -9.31 -17.51
N PRO A 120 3.62 -9.32 -18.42
CA PRO A 120 2.86 -8.12 -18.73
C PRO A 120 2.15 -7.61 -17.48
N TRP A 121 1.90 -6.30 -17.42
CA TRP A 121 1.12 -5.65 -16.38
C TRP A 121 0.37 -4.45 -16.97
N TYR A 122 -0.49 -3.80 -16.21
CA TYR A 122 -1.20 -2.57 -16.61
C TYR A 122 -0.26 -1.36 -16.85
N GLY A 123 1.02 -1.55 -16.59
CA GLY A 123 2.12 -0.61 -16.83
C GLY A 123 3.33 -1.35 -17.44
N PRO A 124 4.56 -0.95 -17.10
CA PRO A 124 5.75 -1.65 -17.58
C PRO A 124 5.78 -3.12 -17.14
N PRO A 125 6.35 -4.03 -17.96
CA PRO A 125 6.48 -5.45 -17.60
C PRO A 125 7.22 -5.63 -16.28
N MET A 126 6.74 -6.54 -15.43
CA MET A 126 7.23 -6.79 -14.08
C MET A 126 8.04 -8.09 -14.00
N SER A 127 9.16 -8.06 -13.26
CA SER A 127 9.85 -9.29 -12.85
C SER A 127 9.06 -9.99 -11.73
N VAL A 128 9.39 -11.27 -11.45
CA VAL A 128 8.84 -12.02 -10.29
C VAL A 128 8.94 -11.18 -9.01
N ALA A 129 10.13 -10.66 -8.68
CA ALA A 129 10.33 -9.84 -7.49
C ALA A 129 9.50 -8.54 -7.50
N SER A 130 9.35 -7.90 -8.67
CA SER A 130 8.54 -6.67 -8.76
C SER A 130 7.05 -6.97 -8.58
N MET A 131 6.55 -8.08 -9.17
CA MET A 131 5.17 -8.53 -9.00
C MET A 131 4.87 -8.84 -7.53
N ALA A 132 5.71 -9.67 -6.89
CA ALA A 132 5.56 -9.99 -5.48
C ALA A 132 5.63 -8.74 -4.58
N THR A 133 6.55 -7.78 -4.87
CA THR A 133 6.64 -6.51 -4.13
C THR A 133 5.37 -5.67 -4.29
N GLY A 134 4.84 -5.56 -5.51
CA GLY A 134 3.59 -4.83 -5.75
C GLY A 134 2.42 -5.46 -4.99
N ARG A 135 2.29 -6.79 -5.06
CA ARG A 135 1.23 -7.51 -4.33
C ARG A 135 1.37 -7.39 -2.81
N LEU A 136 2.61 -7.42 -2.29
CA LEU A 136 2.86 -7.19 -0.86
C LEU A 136 2.45 -5.79 -0.44
N MET A 137 2.82 -4.76 -1.20
CA MET A 137 2.43 -3.38 -0.93
C MET A 137 0.91 -3.22 -0.88
N GLU A 138 0.18 -3.78 -1.85
CA GLU A 138 -1.28 -3.76 -1.88
C GLU A 138 -1.87 -4.48 -0.67
N THR A 139 -1.41 -5.71 -0.37
CA THR A 139 -1.88 -6.49 0.78
C THR A 139 -1.66 -5.74 2.09
N TRP A 140 -0.49 -5.11 2.25
CA TRP A 140 -0.18 -4.30 3.43
C TRP A 140 -1.09 -3.07 3.54
N ALA A 141 -1.25 -2.33 2.45
CA ALA A 141 -2.02 -1.08 2.45
C ALA A 141 -3.53 -1.33 2.68
N HIS A 142 -4.10 -2.33 1.99
CA HIS A 142 -5.50 -2.72 2.18
C HIS A 142 -5.73 -3.41 3.54
N GLY A 143 -4.72 -4.15 4.03
CA GLY A 143 -4.70 -4.68 5.39
C GLY A 143 -4.67 -3.59 6.47
N GLN A 144 -4.03 -2.45 6.20
CA GLN A 144 -4.08 -1.30 7.10
C GLN A 144 -5.50 -0.68 7.14
N ASP A 145 -6.17 -0.55 5.99
CA ASP A 145 -7.55 -0.08 5.93
C ASP A 145 -8.51 -0.99 6.74
N VAL A 146 -8.32 -2.31 6.65
CA VAL A 146 -9.08 -3.29 7.45
C VAL A 146 -8.78 -3.15 8.95
N ALA A 147 -7.52 -3.04 9.33
CA ALA A 147 -7.13 -2.89 10.73
C ALA A 147 -7.68 -1.60 11.34
N ASP A 148 -7.61 -0.49 10.61
CA ASP A 148 -8.18 0.80 11.02
C ASP A 148 -9.71 0.69 11.24
N ALA A 149 -10.43 0.02 10.31
CA ALA A 149 -11.87 -0.20 10.42
C ALA A 149 -12.26 -1.07 11.62
N LEU A 150 -11.39 -2.00 12.00
CA LEU A 150 -11.58 -2.88 13.15
C LEU A 150 -11.10 -2.27 14.47
N GLY A 151 -10.39 -1.13 14.44
CA GLY A 151 -9.75 -0.53 15.61
C GLY A 151 -8.58 -1.35 16.14
N VAL A 152 -7.90 -2.11 15.29
CA VAL A 152 -6.77 -2.97 15.64
C VAL A 152 -5.45 -2.29 15.28
N MET A 153 -4.55 -2.16 16.25
CA MET A 153 -3.18 -1.74 15.99
C MET A 153 -2.36 -2.90 15.43
N ARG A 154 -1.77 -2.73 14.25
CA ARG A 154 -0.83 -3.68 13.66
C ARG A 154 0.59 -3.41 14.16
N ALA A 155 1.28 -4.45 14.60
CA ALA A 155 2.70 -4.34 14.90
C ALA A 155 3.49 -4.19 13.58
N PRO A 156 4.30 -3.12 13.41
CA PRO A 156 5.11 -2.97 12.21
C PRO A 156 6.20 -4.04 12.16
N THR A 157 6.51 -4.52 10.96
CA THR A 157 7.54 -5.52 10.71
C THR A 157 8.50 -5.05 9.62
N ASP A 158 9.67 -5.69 9.51
CA ASP A 158 10.67 -5.35 8.48
C ASP A 158 10.23 -5.70 7.05
N ARG A 159 9.07 -6.34 6.86
CA ARG A 159 8.40 -6.46 5.54
C ARG A 159 8.09 -5.09 4.92
N LEU A 160 7.97 -4.04 5.74
CA LEU A 160 7.85 -2.65 5.29
C LEU A 160 9.00 -2.21 4.36
N LYS A 161 10.15 -2.89 4.38
CA LYS A 161 11.26 -2.61 3.47
C LYS A 161 10.86 -2.71 1.99
N HIS A 162 9.94 -3.61 1.68
CA HIS A 162 9.41 -3.76 0.32
C HIS A 162 8.50 -2.59 -0.06
N VAL A 163 7.64 -2.15 0.85
CA VAL A 163 6.75 -1.00 0.66
C VAL A 163 7.55 0.30 0.55
N ALA A 164 8.53 0.49 1.44
CA ALA A 164 9.42 1.65 1.38
C ALA A 164 10.19 1.72 0.05
N ARG A 165 10.74 0.58 -0.40
CA ARG A 165 11.46 0.50 -1.67
C ARG A 165 10.60 0.86 -2.89
N ILE A 166 9.36 0.38 -2.95
CA ILE A 166 8.47 0.74 -4.07
C ILE A 166 8.07 2.21 -3.99
N GLY A 167 7.82 2.74 -2.78
CA GLY A 167 7.55 4.17 -2.57
C GLY A 167 8.67 5.07 -3.06
N VAL A 168 9.93 4.75 -2.71
CA VAL A 168 11.11 5.49 -3.21
C VAL A 168 11.21 5.41 -4.74
N ARG A 169 11.02 4.23 -5.33
CA ARG A 169 11.10 4.05 -6.78
C ARG A 169 9.97 4.70 -7.56
N ALA A 170 8.84 4.94 -6.92
CA ALA A 170 7.68 5.60 -7.52
C ALA A 170 7.76 7.14 -7.46
N ARG A 171 8.86 7.73 -6.95
CA ARG A 171 9.05 9.18 -6.85
C ARG A 171 8.74 9.90 -8.17
N ASP A 172 9.40 9.49 -9.25
CA ASP A 172 9.28 10.14 -10.54
C ASP A 172 7.88 9.98 -11.13
N PHE A 173 7.27 8.82 -10.90
CA PHE A 173 5.87 8.58 -11.27
C PHE A 173 4.92 9.54 -10.53
N ALA A 174 5.13 9.78 -9.22
CA ALA A 174 4.31 10.68 -8.42
C ALA A 174 4.35 12.14 -8.93
N PHE A 175 5.50 12.61 -9.42
CA PHE A 175 5.61 13.90 -10.10
C PHE A 175 4.91 13.88 -11.47
N GLY A 176 5.21 12.85 -12.29
CA GLY A 176 4.70 12.76 -13.67
C GLY A 176 3.19 12.68 -13.76
N VAL A 177 2.53 11.85 -12.89
CA VAL A 177 1.07 11.68 -12.89
C VAL A 177 0.33 12.99 -12.52
N ARG A 178 1.02 13.94 -11.88
CA ARG A 178 0.50 15.28 -11.56
C ARG A 178 0.93 16.35 -12.54
N GLY A 179 1.61 15.98 -13.64
CA GLY A 179 2.11 16.94 -14.62
C GLY A 179 3.22 17.85 -14.08
N LEU A 180 3.90 17.46 -13.01
CA LEU A 180 5.00 18.22 -12.41
C LEU A 180 6.33 17.82 -13.03
N THR A 181 7.27 18.77 -13.07
CA THR A 181 8.64 18.48 -13.50
C THR A 181 9.29 17.49 -12.53
N VAL A 182 9.78 16.38 -13.07
CA VAL A 182 10.53 15.39 -12.30
C VAL A 182 11.88 15.98 -11.92
N PRO A 183 12.27 15.95 -10.63
CA PRO A 183 13.60 16.40 -10.21
C PRO A 183 14.70 15.57 -10.87
N ALA A 184 15.73 16.24 -11.40
CA ALA A 184 16.82 15.59 -12.11
C ALA A 184 17.74 14.79 -11.18
N GLU A 185 17.84 15.20 -9.90
CA GLU A 185 18.71 14.58 -8.91
C GLU A 185 17.93 13.59 -8.04
N GLU A 186 18.59 12.51 -7.65
CA GLU A 186 18.04 11.57 -6.67
C GLU A 186 18.07 12.18 -5.27
N PHE A 187 17.11 11.77 -4.44
CA PHE A 187 17.08 12.11 -3.02
C PHE A 187 17.75 11.03 -2.18
N ARG A 188 18.38 11.42 -1.10
CA ARG A 188 18.73 10.52 -0.02
C ARG A 188 17.47 10.21 0.79
N VAL A 189 17.18 8.94 1.06
CA VAL A 189 16.09 8.52 1.94
C VAL A 189 16.66 7.64 3.04
N GLU A 190 16.43 8.01 4.30
CA GLU A 190 16.92 7.31 5.48
C GLU A 190 15.75 7.01 6.42
N LEU A 191 15.43 5.73 6.57
CA LEU A 191 14.28 5.27 7.32
C LEU A 191 14.69 4.36 8.47
N VAL A 192 14.21 4.66 9.68
CA VAL A 192 14.38 3.79 10.84
C VAL A 192 13.37 2.64 10.74
N ALA A 193 13.89 1.43 10.58
CA ALA A 193 13.11 0.20 10.49
C ALA A 193 12.42 -0.16 11.81
N PRO A 194 11.38 -1.03 11.79
CA PRO A 194 10.81 -1.61 13.00
C PRO A 194 11.83 -2.34 13.90
N SER A 195 12.82 -2.98 13.29
CA SER A 195 13.95 -3.62 14.00
C SER A 195 14.94 -2.64 14.61
N GLY A 196 14.86 -1.34 14.28
CA GLY A 196 15.85 -0.32 14.64
C GLY A 196 17.01 -0.18 13.64
N GLU A 197 17.05 -1.01 12.59
CA GLU A 197 17.99 -0.83 11.49
C GLU A 197 17.77 0.49 10.75
N LEU A 198 18.81 1.08 10.17
CA LEU A 198 18.68 2.21 9.26
C LEU A 198 18.65 1.70 7.81
N TRP A 199 17.53 1.89 7.12
CA TRP A 199 17.43 1.62 5.70
C TRP A 199 17.74 2.87 4.91
N THR A 200 18.61 2.75 3.91
CA THR A 200 19.07 3.88 3.12
C THR A 200 18.88 3.64 1.63
N TYR A 201 18.41 4.68 0.92
CA TYR A 201 18.22 4.69 -0.52
C TYR A 201 18.79 5.98 -1.11
N GLY A 202 19.23 5.92 -2.38
CA GLY A 202 19.85 7.04 -3.07
C GLY A 202 21.28 7.35 -2.65
N PRO A 203 21.92 8.35 -3.31
CA PRO A 203 23.31 8.72 -3.05
C PRO A 203 23.50 9.26 -1.62
N ALA A 204 24.66 8.95 -1.02
CA ALA A 204 24.96 9.42 0.33
C ALA A 204 25.22 10.93 0.41
N ASP A 205 25.63 11.52 -0.70
CA ASP A 205 25.94 12.94 -0.89
C ASP A 205 24.83 13.72 -1.59
N ALA A 206 23.62 13.16 -1.69
CA ALA A 206 22.47 13.85 -2.29
C ALA A 206 22.20 15.17 -1.55
N ALA A 207 21.92 16.23 -2.33
CA ALA A 207 21.64 17.56 -1.81
C ALA A 207 20.30 17.67 -1.08
N GLN A 208 19.39 16.71 -1.32
CA GLN A 208 18.07 16.67 -0.72
C GLN A 208 17.83 15.32 -0.03
N CYS A 209 17.15 15.36 1.12
CA CYS A 209 17.00 14.17 1.96
C CYS A 209 15.57 14.04 2.50
N VAL A 210 15.14 12.78 2.70
CA VAL A 210 13.93 12.41 3.46
C VAL A 210 14.34 11.49 4.59
N THR A 211 13.88 11.79 5.80
CA THR A 211 14.17 10.99 7.01
C THR A 211 12.91 10.71 7.81
N GLY A 212 12.89 9.61 8.57
CA GLY A 212 11.82 9.31 9.50
C GLY A 212 11.65 7.81 9.80
N PRO A 213 10.60 7.43 10.55
CA PRO A 213 10.22 6.05 10.75
C PRO A 213 9.76 5.39 9.43
N ALA A 214 10.18 4.14 9.19
CA ALA A 214 9.78 3.41 8.00
C ALA A 214 8.26 3.20 7.91
N LEU A 215 7.59 2.98 9.05
CA LEU A 215 6.12 2.88 9.10
C LEU A 215 5.46 4.15 8.59
N ASP A 216 5.89 5.31 9.08
CA ASP A 216 5.31 6.60 8.71
C ASP A 216 5.51 6.89 7.22
N PHE A 217 6.70 6.59 6.71
CA PHE A 217 6.97 6.71 5.28
C PHE A 217 6.08 5.79 4.44
N CYS A 218 5.89 4.53 4.86
CA CYS A 218 5.01 3.60 4.17
C CYS A 218 3.54 4.04 4.20
N LEU A 219 3.04 4.55 5.34
CA LEU A 219 1.70 5.13 5.44
C LEU A 219 1.52 6.33 4.51
N LEU A 220 2.55 7.18 4.40
CA LEU A 220 2.53 8.33 3.51
C LEU A 220 2.45 7.92 2.04
N VAL A 221 3.38 7.07 1.56
CA VAL A 221 3.46 6.71 0.15
C VAL A 221 2.32 5.82 -0.33
N THR A 222 1.63 5.14 0.58
CA THR A 222 0.39 4.40 0.27
C THR A 222 -0.87 5.24 0.53
N GLN A 223 -0.72 6.50 0.96
CA GLN A 223 -1.80 7.43 1.25
C GLN A 223 -2.76 6.94 2.36
N ARG A 224 -2.24 6.20 3.35
CA ARG A 224 -3.00 5.71 4.51
C ARG A 224 -2.95 6.66 5.71
N ALA A 225 -2.10 7.68 5.66
CA ALA A 225 -2.10 8.77 6.64
C ALA A 225 -1.71 10.10 5.97
N HIS A 226 -2.20 11.21 6.55
CA HIS A 226 -1.83 12.54 6.09
C HIS A 226 -0.43 12.90 6.59
N ARG A 227 0.34 13.63 5.77
CA ARG A 227 1.71 14.05 6.10
C ARG A 227 1.82 14.73 7.47
N ALA A 228 0.84 15.55 7.85
CA ALA A 228 0.84 16.28 9.11
C ALA A 228 0.78 15.37 10.35
N ASP A 229 0.32 14.12 10.20
CA ASP A 229 0.18 13.13 11.26
C ASP A 229 1.41 12.22 11.40
N LEU A 230 2.46 12.46 10.60
CA LEU A 230 3.60 11.56 10.45
C LEU A 230 4.92 12.27 10.82
N ALA A 231 5.87 11.49 11.32
CA ALA A 231 7.19 11.99 11.71
C ALA A 231 8.22 11.97 10.55
N VAL A 232 7.76 11.92 9.29
CA VAL A 232 8.63 12.02 8.11
C VAL A 232 9.03 13.47 7.90
N ARG A 233 10.31 13.72 7.61
CA ARG A 233 10.89 15.04 7.38
C ARG A 233 11.59 15.08 6.04
N ALA A 234 11.61 16.25 5.41
CA ALA A 234 12.37 16.50 4.19
C ALA A 234 13.33 17.67 4.39
N GLU A 235 14.49 17.57 3.76
CA GLU A 235 15.45 18.65 3.56
C GLU A 235 15.59 18.89 2.06
N GLY A 236 15.31 20.13 1.64
CA GLY A 236 15.31 20.54 0.24
C GLY A 236 13.91 20.62 -0.37
N PRO A 237 13.71 21.56 -1.34
CA PRO A 237 12.38 21.93 -1.83
C PRO A 237 11.67 20.83 -2.63
N ASP A 238 12.42 20.03 -3.41
CA ASP A 238 11.81 18.97 -4.20
C ASP A 238 11.50 17.73 -3.33
N ALA A 239 12.34 17.43 -2.33
CA ALA A 239 12.06 16.38 -1.36
C ALA A 239 10.85 16.75 -0.50
N ASP A 240 10.71 18.01 -0.10
CA ASP A 240 9.55 18.52 0.61
C ASP A 240 8.27 18.43 -0.24
N ARG A 241 8.36 18.85 -1.50
CA ARG A 241 7.27 18.70 -2.47
C ARG A 241 6.87 17.26 -2.70
N TRP A 242 7.86 16.35 -2.76
CA TRP A 242 7.58 14.93 -2.93
C TRP A 242 6.75 14.35 -1.80
N LEU A 243 7.01 14.72 -0.55
CA LEU A 243 6.21 14.25 0.58
C LEU A 243 4.73 14.65 0.50
N ASP A 244 4.41 15.76 -0.19
CA ASP A 244 3.01 16.18 -0.41
C ASP A 244 2.29 15.38 -1.49
N ILE A 245 3.05 14.73 -2.39
CA ILE A 245 2.52 14.07 -3.57
C ILE A 245 2.88 12.58 -3.66
N ALA A 246 3.55 12.04 -2.64
CA ALA A 246 4.08 10.68 -2.68
C ALA A 246 2.98 9.64 -2.93
N GLN A 247 3.30 8.68 -3.81
CA GLN A 247 2.38 7.64 -4.25
C GLN A 247 3.17 6.40 -4.65
N ALA A 248 2.91 5.26 -4.02
CA ALA A 248 3.59 3.99 -4.30
C ALA A 248 2.84 3.11 -5.31
N PHE A 249 1.55 3.35 -5.51
CA PHE A 249 0.66 2.56 -6.38
C PHE A 249 0.54 3.18 -7.78
N ALA A 250 0.24 2.35 -8.79
CA ALA A 250 -0.10 2.79 -10.14
C ALA A 250 -1.54 3.31 -10.19
N GLY A 251 -1.81 4.30 -11.03
CA GLY A 251 -3.15 4.88 -11.19
C GLY A 251 -3.16 6.39 -10.99
N PRO A 252 -4.34 7.01 -11.10
CA PRO A 252 -4.51 8.44 -10.87
C PRO A 252 -4.14 8.81 -9.43
N PRO A 253 -3.71 10.07 -9.19
CA PRO A 253 -3.43 10.53 -7.85
C PRO A 253 -4.71 10.55 -7.01
N GLY A 254 -4.71 9.82 -5.91
CA GLY A 254 -5.80 9.88 -4.94
C GLY A 254 -5.83 11.22 -4.18
N ALA A 255 -6.95 11.50 -3.53
CA ALA A 255 -7.08 12.64 -2.62
C ALA A 255 -6.26 12.45 -1.32
N GLY A 256 -5.84 11.21 -1.04
CA GLY A 256 -5.24 10.84 0.23
C GLY A 256 -6.22 10.94 1.40
N ARG A 257 -5.71 10.79 2.62
CA ARG A 257 -6.48 11.04 3.85
C ARG A 257 -6.27 12.47 4.32
N GLY A 258 -7.33 13.09 4.87
CA GLY A 258 -7.21 14.34 5.60
C GLY A 258 -6.39 14.18 6.89
N PRO A 259 -5.85 15.28 7.45
CA PRO A 259 -5.20 15.24 8.74
C PRO A 259 -6.17 14.79 9.83
N LYS A 260 -5.67 14.07 10.82
CA LYS A 260 -6.47 13.72 12.01
C LYS A 260 -6.92 15.01 12.67
N GLU A 261 -8.21 15.09 13.05
CA GLU A 261 -8.70 16.20 13.84
C GLU A 261 -7.89 16.25 15.14
N SER A 262 -7.27 17.40 15.41
CA SER A 262 -6.64 17.66 16.70
C SER A 262 -7.72 17.54 17.75
N GLY A 263 -7.65 16.55 18.62
CA GLY A 263 -8.56 16.44 19.76
C GLY A 263 -8.54 17.76 20.54
N PRO A 264 -9.64 18.12 21.26
CA PRO A 264 -9.66 19.35 22.03
C PRO A 264 -8.46 19.39 22.96
N GLU A 265 -7.69 20.49 22.89
CA GLU A 265 -6.54 20.71 23.78
C GLU A 265 -6.97 20.43 25.24
N PRO A 266 -6.11 19.75 26.03
CA PRO A 266 -6.37 19.58 27.46
C PRO A 266 -6.62 20.96 28.06
N ARG A 267 -7.85 21.19 28.54
CA ARG A 267 -8.16 22.45 29.23
C ARG A 267 -7.19 22.59 30.41
N GLU A 268 -6.38 23.62 30.39
CA GLU A 268 -5.56 24.00 31.56
C GLU A 268 -6.45 24.00 32.82
N PRO A 269 -5.98 23.44 33.94
CA PRO A 269 -6.71 23.45 35.17
C PRO A 269 -6.93 24.92 35.58
N ARG A 270 -8.20 25.34 35.68
CA ARG A 270 -8.56 26.68 36.17
C ARG A 270 -8.01 26.79 37.57
N GLU A 271 -7.12 27.77 37.79
CA GLU A 271 -6.68 28.15 39.11
C GLU A 271 -7.90 28.49 39.99
N PRO A 272 -7.95 28.00 41.24
CA PRO A 272 -9.04 28.34 42.16
C PRO A 272 -9.00 29.85 42.44
N LYS A 273 -10.08 30.53 42.12
CA LYS A 273 -10.26 31.97 42.49
C LYS A 273 -10.11 32.08 44.01
N GLY A 274 -9.03 32.70 44.44
CA GLY A 274 -8.80 33.01 45.84
C GLY A 274 -9.99 33.78 46.42
N THR A 275 -10.58 33.19 47.46
CA THR A 275 -11.57 33.89 48.32
C THR A 275 -10.86 34.95 49.09
N GLY A 276 -10.94 36.20 48.59
CA GLY A 276 -10.54 37.37 49.35
C GLY A 276 -11.48 37.58 50.54
N ARG A 277 -10.86 37.72 51.69
CA ARG A 277 -11.48 38.31 52.86
C ARG A 277 -11.36 39.84 52.80
#